data_6efc3abc45b31632184e4074bc3cc9ed
#
_entry.id   6efc3abc45b31632184e4074bc3cc9ed
#
_cell.length_a   1.000
_cell.length_b   1.000
_cell.length_c   1.000
_cell.angle_alpha   90.00
_cell.angle_beta   90.00
_cell.angle_gamma   90.00
#
_symmetry.space_group_name_H-M   'P 1'
#
loop_
_entity.id
_entity.type
_entity.pdbx_description
1 polymer ?
#
loop_
_entity_poly.entity_id
_entity_poly.type
_entity_poly.pdbx_seq_one_letter_code
_entity_poly.pdbx_strand_id
1 'polypeptide(L)'
;MIRVIRWFSFRIDLRSHIVQKGGLLMDQRALRNIFGQFASGVTVVTCANAEGTPHGATVTAFTAISLEPRLCQVTLTRTSKACGYLDDAPFAVNILAADQLSTALHFAGRPQAVAPTWDDTGIAPALLGNAATLICRPWAEYDGGDHVIFVGEIVDASVDAEKDPLLFFRSTFHDLGDRSGSTAWNGCLDDPHSGWFDATTTFTPLPSQLARTAS
;
A
#
# COMPACT_ATOMS: atom_id res chain seq x y z
N MET A 1 4.91 49.99 11.95
CA MET A 1 5.31 49.21 13.14
C MET A 1 4.61 47.85 13.06
N ILE A 2 5.24 46.87 12.38
CA ILE A 2 4.68 45.55 12.05
C ILE A 2 5.22 44.58 13.11
N ARG A 3 4.32 44.02 13.92
CA ARG A 3 4.66 42.99 14.93
C ARG A 3 4.78 41.65 14.21
N VAL A 4 5.99 41.12 14.13
CA VAL A 4 6.31 39.77 13.71
C VAL A 4 5.92 38.82 14.85
N ILE A 5 4.90 37.98 14.61
CA ILE A 5 4.53 36.91 15.52
C ILE A 5 5.47 35.72 15.22
N ARG A 6 6.36 35.48 16.17
CA ARG A 6 7.29 34.35 16.15
C ARG A 6 6.52 33.08 16.51
N TRP A 7 6.35 32.17 15.57
CA TRP A 7 5.83 30.82 15.81
C TRP A 7 6.90 30.04 16.59
N PHE A 8 6.61 29.71 17.82
CA PHE A 8 7.37 28.74 18.59
C PHE A 8 7.03 27.35 18.04
N SER A 9 7.97 26.72 17.34
CA SER A 9 7.92 25.29 17.04
C SER A 9 8.06 24.53 18.36
N PHE A 10 6.96 24.05 18.91
CA PHE A 10 6.98 23.01 19.94
C PHE A 10 7.33 21.70 19.25
N ARG A 11 8.61 21.33 19.25
CA ARG A 11 9.00 19.95 19.03
C ARG A 11 8.58 19.16 20.27
N ILE A 12 7.46 18.47 20.18
CA ILE A 12 7.11 17.45 21.16
C ILE A 12 8.08 16.30 20.93
N ASP A 13 9.05 16.15 21.83
CA ASP A 13 9.90 14.97 21.87
C ASP A 13 9.08 13.78 22.38
N LEU A 14 8.52 13.01 21.44
CA LEU A 14 7.72 11.82 21.72
C LEU A 14 8.53 10.62 22.27
N ARG A 15 9.82 10.82 22.56
CA ARG A 15 10.68 9.74 23.07
C ARG A 15 10.59 9.48 24.58
N SER A 16 9.85 10.28 25.34
CA SER A 16 9.86 10.17 26.81
C SER A 16 8.52 9.85 27.50
N HIS A 17 7.46 9.49 26.76
CA HIS A 17 6.20 9.07 27.38
C HIS A 17 5.85 7.62 27.07
N ILE A 18 6.77 6.69 27.31
CA ILE A 18 6.39 5.31 27.62
C ILE A 18 5.88 5.31 29.04
N VAL A 19 4.58 5.47 29.20
CA VAL A 19 3.89 5.26 30.48
C VAL A 19 4.12 3.81 30.90
N GLN A 20 5.03 3.60 31.86
CA GLN A 20 5.11 2.38 32.63
C GLN A 20 3.84 2.20 33.45
N LYS A 21 2.83 1.60 32.86
CA LYS A 21 1.79 0.87 33.58
C LYS A 21 2.03 -0.58 33.22
N GLY A 22 2.45 -1.40 34.17
CA GLY A 22 2.60 -2.86 34.21
C GLY A 22 2.18 -3.70 32.99
N GLY A 23 2.50 -3.25 31.80
CA GLY A 23 2.21 -3.89 30.52
C GLY A 23 3.49 -4.51 29.99
N LEU A 24 3.37 -5.74 29.55
CA LEU A 24 4.36 -6.49 28.81
C LEU A 24 5.09 -5.54 27.86
N LEU A 25 6.42 -5.42 28.00
CA LEU A 25 7.26 -4.73 27.00
C LEU A 25 6.97 -5.41 25.65
N MET A 26 6.23 -4.73 24.78
CA MET A 26 5.88 -5.26 23.47
C MET A 26 7.14 -5.20 22.61
N ASP A 27 7.83 -6.32 22.50
CA ASP A 27 8.99 -6.44 21.63
C ASP A 27 8.55 -6.45 20.15
N GLN A 28 9.49 -6.24 19.24
CA GLN A 28 9.20 -6.22 17.80
C GLN A 28 8.60 -7.53 17.28
N ARG A 29 8.95 -8.67 17.90
CA ARG A 29 8.42 -9.98 17.51
C ARG A 29 6.97 -10.13 17.91
N ALA A 30 6.62 -9.70 19.14
CA ALA A 30 5.24 -9.70 19.62
C ALA A 30 4.35 -8.80 18.72
N LEU A 31 4.86 -7.62 18.36
CA LEU A 31 4.15 -6.69 17.46
C LEU A 31 3.94 -7.28 16.06
N ARG A 32 4.97 -7.90 15.48
CA ARG A 32 4.83 -8.59 14.17
C ARG A 32 3.83 -9.76 14.24
N ASN A 33 3.77 -10.48 15.35
CA ASN A 33 2.79 -11.56 15.53
C ASN A 33 1.34 -11.01 15.59
N ILE A 34 1.15 -9.81 16.16
CA ILE A 34 -0.15 -9.13 16.18
C ILE A 34 -0.52 -8.68 14.76
N PHE A 35 0.38 -7.99 14.06
CA PHE A 35 0.14 -7.56 12.67
C PHE A 35 -0.11 -8.75 11.73
N GLY A 36 0.56 -9.88 11.99
CA GLY A 36 0.36 -11.12 11.24
C GLY A 36 -1.03 -11.75 11.38
N GLN A 37 -1.89 -11.28 12.32
CA GLN A 37 -3.28 -11.72 12.39
C GLN A 37 -4.16 -11.07 11.31
N PHE A 38 -3.67 -10.04 10.67
CA PHE A 38 -4.35 -9.41 9.53
C PHE A 38 -3.89 -10.08 8.24
N ALA A 39 -4.77 -10.89 7.65
CA ALA A 39 -4.52 -11.49 6.34
C ALA A 39 -4.52 -10.42 5.26
N SER A 40 -3.54 -10.43 4.38
CA SER A 40 -3.40 -9.47 3.30
C SER A 40 -3.13 -10.17 1.96
N GLY A 41 -3.43 -9.50 0.87
CA GLY A 41 -2.85 -9.83 -0.42
C GLY A 41 -1.33 -9.60 -0.43
N VAL A 42 -0.64 -10.20 -1.38
CA VAL A 42 0.78 -9.98 -1.64
C VAL A 42 0.93 -9.12 -2.86
N THR A 43 1.69 -8.04 -2.74
CA THR A 43 1.99 -7.16 -3.87
C THR A 43 3.49 -7.04 -4.08
N VAL A 44 3.90 -6.79 -5.32
CA VAL A 44 5.23 -6.29 -5.64
C VAL A 44 5.09 -4.88 -6.16
N VAL A 45 5.71 -3.93 -5.47
CA VAL A 45 5.82 -2.56 -5.97
C VAL A 45 7.04 -2.49 -6.87
N THR A 46 6.86 -2.03 -8.11
CA THR A 46 7.92 -1.95 -9.10
C THR A 46 8.10 -0.53 -9.61
N CYS A 47 9.35 -0.16 -9.86
CA CYS A 47 9.78 1.13 -10.38
C CYS A 47 11.05 0.94 -11.21
N ALA A 48 11.49 1.97 -11.90
CA ALA A 48 12.79 1.99 -12.57
C ALA A 48 13.80 2.82 -11.75
N ASN A 49 15.06 2.42 -11.78
CA ASN A 49 16.15 3.28 -11.32
C ASN A 49 16.47 4.38 -12.35
N ALA A 50 17.45 5.24 -12.05
CA ALA A 50 17.85 6.35 -12.93
C ALA A 50 18.34 5.89 -14.32
N GLU A 51 18.84 4.66 -14.43
CA GLU A 51 19.28 4.05 -15.68
C GLU A 51 18.16 3.33 -16.43
N GLY A 52 16.92 3.40 -15.93
CA GLY A 52 15.77 2.71 -16.52
C GLY A 52 15.69 1.22 -16.19
N THR A 53 16.55 0.70 -15.30
CA THR A 53 16.52 -0.72 -14.91
C THR A 53 15.38 -0.99 -13.95
N PRO A 54 14.51 -1.98 -14.22
CA PRO A 54 13.43 -2.34 -13.34
C PRO A 54 13.90 -2.85 -11.97
N HIS A 55 13.24 -2.38 -10.92
CA HIS A 55 13.40 -2.84 -9.54
C HIS A 55 12.05 -3.11 -8.91
N GLY A 56 12.05 -3.96 -7.88
CA GLY A 56 10.82 -4.24 -7.13
C GLY A 56 11.08 -4.59 -5.68
N ALA A 57 10.02 -4.47 -4.89
CA ALA A 57 9.99 -4.94 -3.50
C ALA A 57 8.65 -5.60 -3.21
N THR A 58 8.68 -6.77 -2.58
CA THR A 58 7.47 -7.45 -2.09
C THR A 58 6.99 -6.77 -0.83
N VAL A 59 5.74 -6.36 -0.84
CA VAL A 59 5.07 -5.73 0.30
C VAL A 59 3.67 -6.28 0.49
N THR A 60 3.19 -6.26 1.73
CA THR A 60 1.80 -6.55 2.10
C THR A 60 1.05 -5.26 2.50
N ALA A 61 1.77 -4.16 2.60
CA ALA A 61 1.25 -2.86 3.00
C ALA A 61 0.75 -2.06 1.79
N PHE A 62 -0.29 -2.56 1.16
CA PHE A 62 -1.05 -1.89 0.10
C PHE A 62 -2.46 -1.61 0.59
N THR A 63 -2.99 -0.41 0.28
CA THR A 63 -4.36 -0.03 0.62
C THR A 63 -4.92 0.92 -0.44
N ALA A 64 -6.18 0.67 -0.86
CA ALA A 64 -6.97 1.66 -1.58
C ALA A 64 -7.27 2.86 -0.67
N ILE A 65 -7.21 4.09 -1.21
CA ILE A 65 -7.49 5.33 -0.45
C ILE A 65 -8.76 6.00 -0.96
N SER A 66 -8.86 6.23 -2.27
CA SER A 66 -9.91 7.08 -2.85
C SER A 66 -10.23 6.63 -4.27
N LEU A 67 -11.49 6.80 -4.66
CA LEU A 67 -11.95 6.59 -6.02
C LEU A 67 -11.96 7.91 -6.83
N GLU A 68 -12.08 9.06 -6.17
CA GLU A 68 -12.06 10.38 -6.81
C GLU A 68 -11.32 11.39 -5.90
N PRO A 69 -10.08 11.78 -6.22
CA PRO A 69 -9.22 11.18 -7.24
C PRO A 69 -8.88 9.71 -6.92
N ARG A 70 -8.47 8.94 -7.93
CA ARG A 70 -8.13 7.52 -7.78
C ARG A 70 -6.77 7.37 -7.10
N LEU A 71 -6.78 7.05 -5.81
CA LEU A 71 -5.57 6.97 -5.01
C LEU A 71 -5.41 5.62 -4.34
N CYS A 72 -4.18 5.16 -4.29
CA CYS A 72 -3.76 4.04 -3.44
C CYS A 72 -2.48 4.39 -2.68
N GLN A 73 -2.18 3.61 -1.63
CA GLN A 73 -0.92 3.72 -0.91
C GLN A 73 -0.17 2.40 -0.88
N VAL A 74 1.15 2.52 -0.83
CA VAL A 74 2.08 1.45 -0.49
C VAL A 74 3.06 1.93 0.56
N THR A 75 3.57 1.02 1.39
CA THR A 75 4.52 1.38 2.44
C THR A 75 5.76 0.52 2.29
N LEU A 76 6.93 1.16 2.17
CA LEU A 76 8.22 0.50 1.99
C LEU A 76 9.18 0.87 3.12
N THR A 77 9.99 -0.12 3.54
CA THR A 77 11.07 0.16 4.50
C THR A 77 12.11 1.09 3.88
N ARG A 78 12.60 2.06 4.66
CA ARG A 78 13.61 3.04 4.22
C ARG A 78 14.90 2.40 3.73
N THR A 79 15.20 1.18 4.16
CA THR A 79 16.42 0.46 3.78
C THR A 79 16.28 -0.30 2.47
N SER A 80 15.10 -0.40 1.88
CA SER A 80 14.93 -1.05 0.57
C SER A 80 15.41 -0.14 -0.56
N LYS A 81 16.03 -0.73 -1.58
CA LYS A 81 16.43 0.02 -2.78
C LYS A 81 15.24 0.63 -3.50
N ALA A 82 14.13 -0.12 -3.59
CA ALA A 82 12.91 0.36 -4.22
C ALA A 82 12.36 1.62 -3.53
N CYS A 83 12.48 1.75 -2.20
CA CYS A 83 12.08 2.96 -1.48
C CYS A 83 12.80 4.21 -2.01
N GLY A 84 14.13 4.11 -2.24
CA GLY A 84 14.91 5.23 -2.77
C GLY A 84 14.63 5.53 -4.26
N TYR A 85 14.05 4.58 -5.01
CA TYR A 85 13.71 4.79 -6.43
C TYR A 85 12.28 5.28 -6.64
N LEU A 86 11.43 5.23 -5.61
CA LEU A 86 10.06 5.75 -5.68
C LEU A 86 9.96 7.26 -5.45
N ASP A 87 11.04 7.92 -5.04
CA ASP A 87 11.07 9.36 -4.82
C ASP A 87 10.69 10.10 -6.12
N ASP A 88 9.49 10.70 -6.12
CA ASP A 88 8.88 11.39 -7.27
C ASP A 88 8.88 10.59 -8.60
N ALA A 89 8.92 9.27 -8.54
CA ALA A 89 8.95 8.40 -9.72
C ALA A 89 7.64 7.62 -9.90
N PRO A 90 7.18 7.39 -11.16
CA PRO A 90 6.09 6.47 -11.43
C PRO A 90 6.40 5.06 -10.93
N PHE A 91 5.37 4.36 -10.47
CA PHE A 91 5.50 2.99 -9.99
C PHE A 91 4.29 2.14 -10.36
N ALA A 92 4.47 0.83 -10.35
CA ALA A 92 3.37 -0.11 -10.49
C ALA A 92 3.15 -0.89 -9.19
N VAL A 93 1.90 -1.18 -8.89
CA VAL A 93 1.50 -2.12 -7.84
C VAL A 93 0.99 -3.38 -8.51
N ASN A 94 1.76 -4.45 -8.39
CA ASN A 94 1.44 -5.74 -8.99
C ASN A 94 0.82 -6.62 -7.89
N ILE A 95 -0.50 -6.85 -7.94
CA ILE A 95 -1.19 -7.78 -7.03
C ILE A 95 -0.94 -9.17 -7.55
N LEU A 96 -0.14 -9.94 -6.82
CA LEU A 96 0.33 -11.23 -7.29
C LEU A 96 -0.79 -12.28 -7.31
N ALA A 97 -0.77 -13.12 -8.33
CA ALA A 97 -1.59 -14.31 -8.42
C ALA A 97 -1.04 -15.45 -7.55
N ALA A 98 -1.88 -16.41 -7.18
CA ALA A 98 -1.54 -17.55 -6.32
C ALA A 98 -0.34 -18.35 -6.85
N ASP A 99 -0.18 -18.46 -8.18
CA ASP A 99 0.93 -19.15 -8.84
C ASP A 99 2.25 -18.36 -8.84
N GLN A 100 2.27 -17.11 -8.33
CA GLN A 100 3.45 -16.22 -8.35
C GLN A 100 4.23 -16.22 -7.02
N LEU A 101 4.19 -17.28 -6.23
CA LEU A 101 4.99 -17.39 -4.99
C LEU A 101 6.49 -17.18 -5.24
N SER A 102 7.04 -17.71 -6.34
CA SER A 102 8.45 -17.52 -6.69
C SER A 102 8.78 -16.04 -6.94
N THR A 103 7.88 -15.31 -7.59
CA THR A 103 8.00 -13.86 -7.82
C THR A 103 7.99 -13.10 -6.48
N ALA A 104 7.07 -13.44 -5.58
CA ALA A 104 7.03 -12.85 -4.25
C ALA A 104 8.36 -13.05 -3.49
N LEU A 105 8.90 -14.26 -3.49
CA LEU A 105 10.17 -14.57 -2.83
C LEU A 105 11.34 -13.85 -3.48
N HIS A 106 11.37 -13.75 -4.82
CA HIS A 106 12.43 -13.05 -5.56
C HIS A 106 12.59 -11.60 -5.06
N PHE A 107 11.48 -10.85 -5.02
CA PHE A 107 11.48 -9.45 -4.60
C PHE A 107 11.46 -9.26 -3.07
N ALA A 108 11.30 -10.35 -2.31
CA ALA A 108 11.50 -10.36 -0.86
C ALA A 108 12.97 -10.60 -0.44
N GLY A 109 13.92 -10.47 -1.38
CA GLY A 109 15.35 -10.65 -1.12
C GLY A 109 15.83 -12.10 -1.17
N ARG A 110 15.03 -13.01 -1.77
CA ARG A 110 15.38 -14.42 -2.03
C ARG A 110 15.36 -14.71 -3.52
N PRO A 111 16.37 -14.28 -4.29
CA PRO A 111 16.39 -14.44 -5.73
C PRO A 111 16.08 -15.87 -6.16
N GLN A 112 15.21 -16.01 -7.15
CA GLN A 112 14.75 -17.29 -7.68
C GLN A 112 15.47 -17.60 -9.01
N ALA A 113 15.51 -18.88 -9.39
CA ALA A 113 16.16 -19.33 -10.63
C ALA A 113 15.47 -18.80 -11.90
N VAL A 114 14.14 -18.62 -11.82
CA VAL A 114 13.36 -18.06 -12.94
C VAL A 114 13.26 -16.56 -12.73
N ALA A 115 13.73 -15.79 -13.72
CA ALA A 115 13.62 -14.34 -13.68
C ALA A 115 12.16 -13.90 -13.87
N PRO A 116 11.72 -12.81 -13.19
CA PRO A 116 10.42 -12.22 -13.45
C PRO A 116 10.26 -11.74 -14.89
N THR A 117 9.07 -11.85 -15.44
CA THR A 117 8.73 -11.32 -16.75
C THR A 117 8.12 -9.94 -16.63
N TRP A 118 8.61 -9.01 -17.44
CA TRP A 118 8.25 -7.60 -17.37
C TRP A 118 7.37 -7.17 -18.53
N ASP A 119 6.51 -6.18 -18.24
CA ASP A 119 5.87 -5.31 -19.22
C ASP A 119 6.43 -3.89 -19.01
N ASP A 120 7.22 -3.45 -19.98
CA ASP A 120 7.88 -2.13 -19.97
C ASP A 120 7.17 -1.13 -20.89
N THR A 121 5.93 -1.41 -21.30
CA THR A 121 5.19 -0.55 -22.25
C THR A 121 4.55 0.68 -21.60
N GLY A 122 4.40 0.66 -20.27
CA GLY A 122 3.80 1.73 -19.48
C GLY A 122 4.80 2.79 -18.98
N ILE A 123 4.30 3.71 -18.16
CA ILE A 123 5.14 4.75 -17.51
C ILE A 123 5.98 4.20 -16.36
N ALA A 124 5.70 2.99 -15.91
CA ALA A 124 6.46 2.25 -14.90
C ALA A 124 6.53 0.77 -15.30
N PRO A 125 7.65 0.08 -15.01
CA PRO A 125 7.75 -1.35 -15.30
C PRO A 125 6.75 -2.13 -14.46
N ALA A 126 5.97 -3.01 -15.09
CA ALA A 126 5.04 -3.90 -14.43
C ALA A 126 5.45 -5.36 -14.61
N LEU A 127 4.94 -6.23 -13.73
CA LEU A 127 5.13 -7.68 -13.86
C LEU A 127 3.99 -8.28 -14.69
N LEU A 128 4.30 -9.31 -15.46
CA LEU A 128 3.29 -10.10 -16.16
C LEU A 128 2.77 -11.24 -15.26
N GLY A 129 1.55 -11.67 -15.54
CA GLY A 129 0.93 -12.82 -14.88
C GLY A 129 0.22 -12.51 -13.57
N ASN A 130 0.09 -11.25 -13.18
CA ASN A 130 -0.58 -10.81 -11.95
C ASN A 130 -2.07 -11.08 -11.96
N ALA A 131 -2.69 -11.13 -10.78
CA ALA A 131 -4.15 -11.06 -10.65
C ALA A 131 -4.68 -9.66 -10.99
N ALA A 132 -3.93 -8.61 -10.62
CA ALA A 132 -4.22 -7.25 -11.06
C ALA A 132 -2.95 -6.39 -11.04
N THR A 133 -2.95 -5.31 -11.83
CA THR A 133 -1.86 -4.32 -11.87
C THR A 133 -2.43 -2.92 -11.85
N LEU A 134 -1.83 -2.04 -11.05
CA LEU A 134 -2.14 -0.61 -11.00
C LEU A 134 -0.89 0.15 -11.40
N ILE A 135 -1.00 1.07 -12.35
CA ILE A 135 0.06 1.99 -12.74
C ILE A 135 -0.20 3.34 -12.10
N CYS A 136 0.78 3.86 -11.39
CA CYS A 136 0.65 5.02 -10.54
C CYS A 136 1.63 6.12 -10.90
N ARG A 137 1.16 7.37 -10.84
CA ARG A 137 2.03 8.56 -10.72
C ARG A 137 2.19 8.92 -9.25
N PRO A 138 3.34 9.48 -8.85
CA PRO A 138 3.51 9.95 -7.49
C PRO A 138 2.48 11.04 -7.17
N TRP A 139 1.85 10.95 -6.00
CA TRP A 139 0.90 11.94 -5.48
C TRP A 139 1.42 12.64 -4.24
N ALA A 140 1.88 11.86 -3.25
CA ALA A 140 2.45 12.36 -2.00
C ALA A 140 3.25 11.27 -1.31
N GLU A 141 4.19 11.66 -0.46
CA GLU A 141 4.87 10.76 0.47
C GLU A 141 4.78 11.27 1.90
N TYR A 142 4.81 10.34 2.85
CA TYR A 142 4.72 10.65 4.27
C TYR A 142 5.70 9.82 5.08
N ASP A 143 6.21 10.43 6.15
CA ASP A 143 7.04 9.73 7.13
C ASP A 143 6.20 8.67 7.87
N GLY A 144 6.61 7.42 7.75
CA GLY A 144 6.05 6.25 8.42
C GLY A 144 7.00 5.64 9.47
N GLY A 145 7.94 6.41 10.01
CA GLY A 145 8.93 5.92 10.97
C GLY A 145 10.09 5.19 10.29
N ASP A 146 10.25 3.89 10.47
CA ASP A 146 11.23 3.06 9.76
C ASP A 146 10.83 2.75 8.32
N HIS A 147 9.66 3.23 7.90
CA HIS A 147 9.09 3.13 6.56
C HIS A 147 8.80 4.50 5.97
N VAL A 148 8.49 4.51 4.67
CA VAL A 148 7.90 5.64 3.94
C VAL A 148 6.57 5.18 3.36
N ILE A 149 5.54 6.03 3.48
CA ILE A 149 4.22 5.82 2.90
C ILE A 149 4.19 6.59 1.58
N PHE A 150 4.05 5.89 0.47
CA PHE A 150 3.89 6.48 -0.86
C PHE A 150 2.43 6.41 -1.27
N VAL A 151 1.88 7.55 -1.63
CA VAL A 151 0.55 7.66 -2.22
C VAL A 151 0.72 7.86 -3.72
N GLY A 152 0.01 7.05 -4.51
CA GLY A 152 0.00 7.13 -5.95
C GLY A 152 -1.39 7.42 -6.51
N GLU A 153 -1.44 8.28 -7.54
CA GLU A 153 -2.60 8.43 -8.39
C GLU A 153 -2.63 7.31 -9.42
N ILE A 154 -3.70 6.52 -9.43
CA ILE A 154 -3.87 5.42 -10.38
C ILE A 154 -4.26 6.01 -11.75
N VAL A 155 -3.36 5.87 -12.72
CA VAL A 155 -3.55 6.38 -14.09
C VAL A 155 -3.94 5.28 -15.07
N ASP A 156 -3.60 4.02 -14.76
CA ASP A 156 -4.00 2.85 -15.55
C ASP A 156 -4.14 1.63 -14.63
N ALA A 157 -4.97 0.66 -15.03
CA ALA A 157 -5.19 -0.57 -14.27
C ALA A 157 -5.62 -1.72 -15.17
N SER A 158 -5.20 -2.93 -14.82
CA SER A 158 -5.63 -4.17 -15.44
C SER A 158 -5.98 -5.22 -14.38
N VAL A 159 -6.87 -6.15 -14.72
CA VAL A 159 -7.28 -7.26 -13.87
C VAL A 159 -7.43 -8.52 -14.72
N ASP A 160 -6.98 -9.65 -14.18
CA ASP A 160 -7.26 -10.99 -14.69
C ASP A 160 -8.26 -11.67 -13.73
N ALA A 161 -9.54 -11.69 -14.11
CA ALA A 161 -10.62 -12.19 -13.27
C ALA A 161 -10.57 -13.72 -13.05
N GLU A 162 -9.78 -14.45 -13.82
CA GLU A 162 -9.61 -15.91 -13.68
C GLU A 162 -8.51 -16.27 -12.67
N LYS A 163 -7.77 -15.29 -12.16
CA LYS A 163 -6.70 -15.53 -11.20
C LYS A 163 -7.10 -15.16 -9.78
N ASP A 164 -6.87 -16.09 -8.88
CA ASP A 164 -6.95 -15.83 -7.45
C ASP A 164 -5.68 -15.15 -6.94
N PRO A 165 -5.77 -14.24 -5.95
CA PRO A 165 -4.61 -13.54 -5.40
C PRO A 165 -3.80 -14.45 -4.47
N LEU A 166 -2.47 -14.24 -4.44
CA LEU A 166 -1.60 -14.80 -3.42
C LEU A 166 -1.86 -14.08 -2.09
N LEU A 167 -2.04 -14.84 -1.01
CA LEU A 167 -2.31 -14.31 0.33
C LEU A 167 -1.10 -14.50 1.26
N PHE A 168 -1.01 -13.63 2.27
CA PHE A 168 -0.03 -13.72 3.34
C PHE A 168 -0.72 -13.61 4.71
N PHE A 169 -0.53 -14.62 5.55
CA PHE A 169 -1.10 -14.67 6.88
C PHE A 169 -0.16 -15.39 7.84
N ARG A 170 0.06 -14.83 9.02
CA ARG A 170 0.95 -15.40 10.05
C ARG A 170 2.32 -15.82 9.52
N SER A 171 2.93 -14.96 8.73
CA SER A 171 4.26 -15.18 8.12
C SER A 171 4.33 -16.38 7.15
N THR A 172 3.19 -16.79 6.60
CA THR A 172 3.07 -17.88 5.63
C THR A 172 2.24 -17.43 4.43
N PHE A 173 2.60 -17.92 3.24
CA PHE A 173 1.81 -17.71 2.04
C PHE A 173 0.67 -18.72 1.97
N HIS A 174 -0.46 -18.29 1.45
CA HIS A 174 -1.70 -19.07 1.34
C HIS A 174 -2.38 -18.82 -0.01
N ASP A 175 -3.14 -19.79 -0.43
CA ASP A 175 -4.11 -19.65 -1.52
C ASP A 175 -5.47 -19.27 -0.95
N LEU A 176 -6.34 -18.71 -1.81
CA LEU A 176 -7.72 -18.46 -1.46
C LEU A 176 -8.45 -19.80 -1.32
N GLY A 177 -9.02 -20.06 -0.14
CA GLY A 177 -9.84 -21.25 0.08
C GLY A 177 -11.26 -21.10 -0.46
N ASP A 178 -12.09 -22.12 -0.20
CA ASP A 178 -13.51 -22.09 -0.57
C ASP A 178 -14.23 -20.88 0.03
N ARG A 179 -15.18 -20.32 -0.70
CA ARG A 179 -15.98 -19.19 -0.23
C ARG A 179 -16.80 -19.60 0.98
N SER A 180 -16.68 -18.86 2.07
CA SER A 180 -17.50 -19.06 3.27
C SER A 180 -18.86 -18.38 3.12
N GLY A 181 -19.79 -19.04 2.46
CA GLY A 181 -21.17 -18.58 2.31
C GLY A 181 -21.53 -18.12 0.90
N SER A 182 -22.84 -17.89 0.69
CA SER A 182 -23.43 -17.58 -0.61
C SER A 182 -23.65 -16.08 -0.87
N THR A 183 -23.32 -15.21 0.09
CA THR A 183 -23.61 -13.78 -0.03
C THR A 183 -22.48 -13.07 -0.78
N ALA A 184 -22.74 -12.71 -2.03
CA ALA A 184 -21.87 -11.83 -2.77
C ALA A 184 -22.03 -10.40 -2.22
N TRP A 185 -20.92 -9.75 -1.91
CA TRP A 185 -20.87 -8.35 -1.54
C TRP A 185 -20.38 -7.53 -2.74
N ASN A 186 -21.21 -6.63 -3.25
CA ASN A 186 -20.92 -5.90 -4.48
C ASN A 186 -20.36 -4.49 -4.25
N GLY A 187 -20.09 -4.10 -3.00
CA GLY A 187 -19.64 -2.77 -2.66
C GLY A 187 -18.36 -2.74 -1.84
N CYS A 188 -17.82 -1.55 -1.63
CA CYS A 188 -16.75 -1.31 -0.68
C CYS A 188 -17.31 -1.36 0.75
N LEU A 189 -16.58 -1.98 1.69
CA LEU A 189 -17.04 -2.13 3.07
C LEU A 189 -17.17 -0.78 3.82
N ASP A 190 -16.51 0.26 3.33
CA ASP A 190 -16.54 1.61 3.85
C ASP A 190 -17.36 2.58 2.98
N ASP A 191 -18.00 2.10 1.91
CA ASP A 191 -18.92 2.90 1.10
C ASP A 191 -20.31 2.92 1.74
N PRO A 192 -20.79 4.09 2.21
CA PRO A 192 -22.10 4.22 2.83
C PRO A 192 -23.27 3.93 1.88
N HIS A 193 -23.04 3.94 0.56
CA HIS A 193 -24.08 3.71 -0.44
C HIS A 193 -24.18 2.25 -0.89
N SER A 194 -23.28 1.37 -0.46
CA SER A 194 -23.19 -0.01 -0.96
C SER A 194 -23.56 -1.09 0.03
N GLY A 195 -24.41 -0.81 1.01
CA GLY A 195 -25.13 -1.90 1.69
C GLY A 195 -24.97 -2.09 3.20
N TRP A 196 -24.13 -1.32 3.90
CA TRP A 196 -24.13 -1.29 5.38
C TRP A 196 -25.23 -0.39 5.94
N PHE A 197 -25.71 0.53 5.14
CA PHE A 197 -26.74 1.48 5.51
C PHE A 197 -27.95 1.25 4.63
N ASP A 198 -29.13 1.36 5.20
CA ASP A 198 -30.35 1.28 4.42
C ASP A 198 -30.50 2.50 3.50
N ALA A 199 -31.38 2.39 2.51
CA ALA A 199 -31.61 3.45 1.51
C ALA A 199 -32.12 4.78 2.12
N THR A 200 -32.40 4.80 3.43
CA THR A 200 -32.91 5.98 4.15
C THR A 200 -31.80 6.74 4.88
N THR A 201 -30.59 6.17 4.96
CA THR A 201 -29.46 6.82 5.63
C THR A 201 -28.98 8.02 4.83
N THR A 202 -29.18 9.22 5.38
CA THR A 202 -28.69 10.46 4.77
C THR A 202 -27.34 10.83 5.35
N PHE A 203 -26.30 10.91 4.48
CA PHE A 203 -24.98 11.38 4.85
C PHE A 203 -24.84 12.87 4.56
N THR A 204 -24.38 13.63 5.54
CA THR A 204 -23.91 14.99 5.31
C THR A 204 -22.46 14.92 4.86
N PRO A 205 -22.13 15.32 3.63
CA PRO A 205 -20.73 15.38 3.19
C PRO A 205 -19.92 16.24 4.16
N LEU A 206 -18.74 15.77 4.56
CA LEU A 206 -17.80 16.61 5.28
C LEU A 206 -17.47 17.83 4.40
N PRO A 207 -17.47 19.04 4.97
CA PRO A 207 -17.06 20.22 4.20
C PRO A 207 -15.67 19.98 3.65
N SER A 208 -15.51 20.08 2.35
CA SER A 208 -14.24 19.92 1.66
C SER A 208 -13.24 20.99 2.15
N GLN A 209 -12.42 20.66 3.12
CA GLN A 209 -11.34 21.54 3.61
C GLN A 209 -10.11 21.51 2.70
N LEU A 210 -10.25 21.26 1.42
CA LEU A 210 -9.14 21.24 0.47
C LEU A 210 -9.39 22.14 -0.73
N ALA A 211 -9.76 23.39 -0.48
CA ALA A 211 -9.33 24.45 -1.38
C ALA A 211 -7.86 24.76 -1.04
N ARG A 212 -6.90 24.03 -1.59
CA ARG A 212 -5.52 24.48 -1.63
C ARG A 212 -5.50 25.74 -2.46
N THR A 213 -5.39 26.88 -1.83
CA THR A 213 -5.04 28.12 -2.49
C THR A 213 -3.69 27.91 -3.16
N ALA A 214 -3.74 27.75 -4.49
CA ALA A 214 -2.60 27.99 -5.34
C ALA A 214 -2.25 29.48 -5.23
N SER A 215 -1.07 29.78 -4.80
CA SER A 215 -0.37 31.07 -4.94
C SER A 215 1.10 30.79 -5.14
#